data_2d42bf5d820fe7d5aa12f8b0d7da3758
#
_entry.id   2d42bf5d820fe7d5aa12f8b0d7da3758
#
_cell.length_a   1.000
_cell.length_b   1.000
_cell.length_c   1.000
_cell.angle_alpha   90.00
_cell.angle_beta   90.00
_cell.angle_gamma   90.00
#
_symmetry.space_group_name_H-M   'P 1'
#
loop_
_entity.id
_entity.type
_entity.pdbx_description
1 polymer ?
#
loop_
_entity_poly.entity_id
_entity_poly.type
_entity_poly.pdbx_seq_one_letter_code
_entity_poly.pdbx_strand_id
1 'polypeptide(L)'
;MNLAEYKGVYVFAQQVDNQISSIALELIGKGKDLAKDLGTTVTAVLVGSNVKGLADELGEYGADKVIVVDDPELKDYRTEPYTHAITSVINEFKPDIFLIGATAIGRDLGPRVCARIHTGLTADCTQLDIGYFPLVAMPGKEQKHGQLLMTRPAFGGNTIATIACPEFRPQMATVRPGVMQKLDREAGRKAEIIEFNPGFTPDNKYVEILEIVKAVSDVADIMDAKILVSGGRGVGSAENFKLLDDLAEAIGGTVSCSRAVVDSGWKPKDLQVGQTGKTVRPHVYFAIGISGAIQHVAGMEESDIIIAINKDESAPIFDVADYGIVGDLNKIVPMLTEKIKEAKAAAAK
;
A
#
# COMPACT_ATOMS: atom_id res chain seq x y z
N MET A 1 12.83 -8.60 28.17
CA MET A 1 12.22 -9.40 27.08
C MET A 1 13.26 -10.39 26.60
N ASN A 2 12.93 -11.68 26.43
CA ASN A 2 13.83 -12.67 25.83
C ASN A 2 13.62 -12.67 24.31
N LEU A 3 14.49 -12.03 23.54
CA LEU A 3 14.36 -11.88 22.10
C LEU A 3 14.40 -13.22 21.34
N ALA A 4 15.07 -14.24 21.88
CA ALA A 4 15.20 -15.55 21.24
C ALA A 4 13.87 -16.35 21.14
N GLU A 5 12.85 -15.95 21.91
CA GLU A 5 11.52 -16.54 21.85
C GLU A 5 10.68 -16.03 20.67
N TYR A 6 11.07 -14.89 20.11
CA TYR A 6 10.32 -14.23 19.04
C TYR A 6 10.83 -14.70 17.68
N LYS A 7 9.93 -15.21 16.83
CA LYS A 7 10.27 -15.79 15.53
C LYS A 7 9.19 -15.54 14.50
N GLY A 8 9.61 -15.51 13.23
CA GLY A 8 8.69 -15.41 12.09
C GLY A 8 8.33 -13.97 11.72
N VAL A 9 7.94 -13.81 10.48
CA VAL A 9 7.42 -12.56 9.92
C VAL A 9 5.91 -12.65 9.86
N TYR A 10 5.24 -11.77 10.58
CA TYR A 10 3.77 -11.72 10.64
C TYR A 10 3.24 -10.51 9.90
N VAL A 11 2.14 -10.68 9.23
CA VAL A 11 1.46 -9.66 8.42
C VAL A 11 0.03 -9.54 8.86
N PHE A 12 -0.41 -8.34 9.22
CA PHE A 12 -1.84 -8.07 9.39
C PHE A 12 -2.53 -8.15 8.02
N ALA A 13 -3.26 -9.23 7.79
CA ALA A 13 -4.04 -9.46 6.59
C ALA A 13 -5.33 -8.64 6.64
N GLN A 14 -5.21 -7.33 6.37
CA GLN A 14 -6.37 -6.44 6.35
C GLN A 14 -7.39 -6.91 5.32
N GLN A 15 -8.63 -6.93 5.73
CA GLN A 15 -9.79 -7.16 4.88
C GLN A 15 -10.83 -6.05 5.11
N VAL A 16 -11.66 -5.79 4.12
CA VAL A 16 -12.80 -4.88 4.19
C VAL A 16 -13.97 -5.57 3.49
N ASP A 17 -15.13 -5.63 4.13
CA ASP A 17 -16.33 -6.29 3.58
C ASP A 17 -16.06 -7.74 3.10
N ASN A 18 -15.25 -8.51 3.85
CA ASN A 18 -14.81 -9.87 3.52
C ASN A 18 -14.04 -9.98 2.17
N GLN A 19 -13.28 -8.96 1.83
CA GLN A 19 -12.34 -8.96 0.72
C GLN A 19 -10.95 -8.60 1.22
N ILE A 20 -9.94 -9.39 0.85
CA ILE A 20 -8.55 -9.11 1.22
C ILE A 20 -8.09 -7.83 0.51
N SER A 21 -7.55 -6.89 1.26
CA SER A 21 -6.99 -5.66 0.71
C SER A 21 -5.68 -5.94 -0.02
N SER A 22 -5.42 -5.26 -1.15
CA SER A 22 -4.19 -5.43 -1.95
C SER A 22 -2.92 -5.31 -1.12
N ILE A 23 -2.89 -4.34 -0.19
CA ILE A 23 -1.74 -4.13 0.70
C ILE A 23 -1.41 -5.38 1.56
N ALA A 24 -2.39 -6.18 1.94
CA ALA A 24 -2.13 -7.41 2.69
C ALA A 24 -1.34 -8.42 1.84
N LEU A 25 -1.66 -8.53 0.55
CA LEU A 25 -0.97 -9.40 -0.41
C LEU A 25 0.44 -8.89 -0.73
N GLU A 26 0.60 -7.56 -0.86
CA GLU A 26 1.91 -6.92 -1.02
C GLU A 26 2.82 -7.24 0.18
N LEU A 27 2.29 -7.12 1.41
CA LEU A 27 3.05 -7.39 2.62
C LEU A 27 3.38 -8.88 2.81
N ILE A 28 2.53 -9.79 2.35
CA ILE A 28 2.87 -11.23 2.30
C ILE A 28 4.05 -11.45 1.36
N GLY A 29 4.04 -10.84 0.17
CA GLY A 29 5.15 -10.89 -0.78
C GLY A 29 6.45 -10.40 -0.16
N LYS A 30 6.46 -9.20 0.39
CA LYS A 30 7.65 -8.66 1.08
C LYS A 30 8.03 -9.47 2.31
N GLY A 31 7.05 -9.99 3.04
CA GLY A 31 7.25 -10.88 4.17
C GLY A 31 8.02 -12.15 3.78
N LYS A 32 7.79 -12.70 2.58
CA LYS A 32 8.54 -13.87 2.07
C LYS A 32 10.02 -13.55 1.86
N ASP A 33 10.33 -12.36 1.31
CA ASP A 33 11.72 -11.94 1.14
C ASP A 33 12.41 -11.83 2.50
N LEU A 34 11.80 -11.12 3.45
CA LEU A 34 12.34 -10.97 4.81
C LEU A 34 12.48 -12.32 5.54
N ALA A 35 11.48 -13.20 5.40
CA ALA A 35 11.50 -14.53 6.01
C ALA A 35 12.61 -15.41 5.41
N LYS A 36 12.87 -15.31 4.11
CA LYS A 36 13.97 -16.00 3.43
C LYS A 36 15.32 -15.56 4.01
N ASP A 37 15.53 -14.25 4.19
CA ASP A 37 16.77 -13.69 4.73
C ASP A 37 16.99 -14.10 6.21
N LEU A 38 15.91 -14.30 6.97
CA LEU A 38 15.94 -14.73 8.37
C LEU A 38 15.89 -16.26 8.54
N GLY A 39 15.71 -17.04 7.49
CA GLY A 39 15.53 -18.49 7.57
C GLY A 39 14.27 -18.90 8.34
N THR A 40 13.16 -18.18 8.16
CA THR A 40 11.89 -18.36 8.89
C THR A 40 10.68 -18.40 7.93
N THR A 41 9.46 -18.30 8.47
CA THR A 41 8.20 -18.40 7.74
C THR A 41 7.38 -17.11 7.82
N VAL A 42 6.46 -16.94 6.86
CA VAL A 42 5.47 -15.86 6.83
C VAL A 42 4.14 -16.34 7.38
N THR A 43 3.60 -15.61 8.35
CA THR A 43 2.29 -15.87 8.94
C THR A 43 1.37 -14.68 8.68
N ALA A 44 0.25 -14.90 8.01
CA ALA A 44 -0.81 -13.91 7.89
C ALA A 44 -1.72 -13.96 9.12
N VAL A 45 -2.09 -12.80 9.67
CA VAL A 45 -3.04 -12.66 10.77
C VAL A 45 -4.31 -12.04 10.23
N LEU A 46 -5.34 -12.88 10.05
CA LEU A 46 -6.63 -12.52 9.49
C LEU A 46 -7.64 -12.29 10.61
N VAL A 47 -8.16 -11.09 10.70
CA VAL A 47 -9.07 -10.65 11.78
C VAL A 47 -10.36 -10.14 11.17
N GLY A 48 -11.49 -10.64 11.67
CA GLY A 48 -12.81 -10.20 11.18
C GLY A 48 -13.95 -11.05 11.69
N SER A 49 -15.08 -10.97 11.00
CA SER A 49 -16.26 -11.81 11.23
C SER A 49 -16.64 -12.53 9.96
N ASN A 50 -16.82 -13.85 10.03
CA ASN A 50 -17.04 -14.74 8.89
C ASN A 50 -15.92 -14.70 7.84
N VAL A 51 -14.65 -14.59 8.29
CA VAL A 51 -13.48 -14.41 7.43
C VAL A 51 -12.72 -15.71 7.13
N LYS A 52 -13.08 -16.84 7.74
CA LYS A 52 -12.38 -18.12 7.57
C LYS A 52 -12.18 -18.52 6.09
N GLY A 53 -13.18 -18.24 5.24
CA GLY A 53 -13.12 -18.54 3.80
C GLY A 53 -12.03 -17.79 3.03
N LEU A 54 -11.48 -16.71 3.59
CA LEU A 54 -10.41 -15.93 2.96
C LEU A 54 -9.01 -16.49 3.23
N ALA A 55 -8.87 -17.45 4.16
CA ALA A 55 -7.56 -17.96 4.55
C ALA A 55 -6.83 -18.69 3.41
N ASP A 56 -7.56 -19.42 2.56
CA ASP A 56 -6.99 -20.10 1.40
C ASP A 56 -6.36 -19.13 0.40
N GLU A 57 -7.02 -17.98 0.16
CA GLU A 57 -6.48 -16.94 -0.72
C GLU A 57 -5.12 -16.41 -0.21
N LEU A 58 -4.98 -16.14 1.09
CA LEU A 58 -3.71 -15.71 1.68
C LEU A 58 -2.61 -16.77 1.49
N GLY A 59 -2.97 -18.06 1.55
CA GLY A 59 -2.08 -19.17 1.24
C GLY A 59 -1.62 -19.15 -0.21
N GLU A 60 -2.52 -18.94 -1.17
CA GLU A 60 -2.23 -18.88 -2.60
C GLU A 60 -1.32 -17.70 -2.97
N TYR A 61 -1.32 -16.61 -2.16
CA TYR A 61 -0.41 -15.47 -2.32
C TYR A 61 0.86 -15.56 -1.46
N GLY A 62 1.19 -16.72 -0.90
CA GLY A 62 2.50 -16.96 -0.32
C GLY A 62 2.58 -17.09 1.19
N ALA A 63 1.50 -16.87 1.96
CA ALA A 63 1.52 -17.14 3.39
C ALA A 63 1.79 -18.63 3.68
N ASP A 64 2.68 -18.93 4.62
CA ASP A 64 2.98 -20.30 5.04
C ASP A 64 1.97 -20.75 6.11
N LYS A 65 1.54 -19.79 6.94
CA LYS A 65 0.52 -19.97 7.97
C LYS A 65 -0.49 -18.84 7.93
N VAL A 66 -1.72 -19.12 8.34
CA VAL A 66 -2.77 -18.12 8.55
C VAL A 66 -3.37 -18.31 9.93
N ILE A 67 -3.20 -17.31 10.80
CA ILE A 67 -3.90 -17.25 12.08
C ILE A 67 -5.23 -16.52 11.83
N VAL A 68 -6.33 -17.21 12.08
CA VAL A 68 -7.68 -16.69 11.90
C VAL A 68 -8.30 -16.33 13.25
N VAL A 69 -8.63 -15.06 13.42
CA VAL A 69 -9.41 -14.55 14.55
C VAL A 69 -10.79 -14.16 14.00
N ASP A 70 -11.74 -15.08 14.10
CA ASP A 70 -13.08 -14.93 13.55
C ASP A 70 -14.11 -14.80 14.68
N ASP A 71 -14.58 -13.57 14.90
CA ASP A 71 -15.53 -13.27 15.98
C ASP A 71 -16.53 -12.18 15.53
N PRO A 72 -17.84 -12.28 15.89
CA PRO A 72 -18.85 -11.26 15.58
C PRO A 72 -18.46 -9.84 16.02
N GLU A 73 -17.69 -9.67 17.08
CA GLU A 73 -17.21 -8.38 17.58
C GLU A 73 -16.26 -7.68 16.61
N LEU A 74 -15.71 -8.42 15.66
CA LEU A 74 -14.75 -7.94 14.66
C LEU A 74 -15.40 -7.66 13.30
N LYS A 75 -16.74 -7.65 13.22
CA LYS A 75 -17.46 -7.41 11.97
C LYS A 75 -17.09 -6.08 11.35
N ASP A 76 -17.15 -5.02 12.15
CA ASP A 76 -16.79 -3.67 11.74
C ASP A 76 -15.54 -3.22 12.49
N TYR A 77 -14.64 -2.47 11.82
CA TYR A 77 -13.43 -2.02 12.46
C TYR A 77 -13.74 -1.09 13.65
N ARG A 78 -13.22 -1.47 14.81
CA ARG A 78 -13.13 -0.63 16.01
C ARG A 78 -11.74 -0.83 16.59
N THR A 79 -11.10 0.26 16.97
CA THR A 79 -9.70 0.24 17.43
C THR A 79 -9.47 -0.75 18.56
N GLU A 80 -10.33 -0.77 19.58
CA GLU A 80 -10.08 -1.59 20.77
C GLU A 80 -10.25 -3.09 20.54
N PRO A 81 -11.35 -3.61 19.94
CA PRO A 81 -11.47 -5.04 19.66
C PRO A 81 -10.35 -5.56 18.76
N TYR A 82 -9.98 -4.81 17.73
CA TYR A 82 -8.88 -5.21 16.84
C TYR A 82 -7.53 -5.15 17.53
N THR A 83 -7.28 -4.14 18.37
CA THR A 83 -6.05 -4.06 19.18
C THR A 83 -5.97 -5.24 20.15
N HIS A 84 -7.06 -5.61 20.80
CA HIS A 84 -7.11 -6.77 21.70
C HIS A 84 -6.79 -8.05 20.93
N ALA A 85 -7.44 -8.28 19.80
CA ALA A 85 -7.19 -9.45 18.96
C ALA A 85 -5.71 -9.57 18.55
N ILE A 86 -5.15 -8.50 17.96
CA ILE A 86 -3.76 -8.49 17.49
C ILE A 86 -2.76 -8.62 18.64
N THR A 87 -2.95 -7.93 19.75
CA THR A 87 -2.03 -8.05 20.90
C THR A 87 -2.08 -9.42 21.54
N SER A 88 -3.25 -10.07 21.56
CA SER A 88 -3.39 -11.46 22.03
C SER A 88 -2.63 -12.43 21.12
N VAL A 89 -2.71 -12.28 19.81
CA VAL A 89 -1.94 -13.05 18.83
C VAL A 89 -0.43 -12.82 19.04
N ILE A 90 0.00 -11.57 19.20
CA ILE A 90 1.43 -11.26 19.42
C ILE A 90 1.95 -11.89 20.72
N ASN A 91 1.18 -11.84 21.79
CA ASN A 91 1.58 -12.40 23.08
C ASN A 91 1.68 -13.93 23.05
N GLU A 92 0.77 -14.61 22.34
CA GLU A 92 0.75 -16.06 22.21
C GLU A 92 1.85 -16.57 21.27
N PHE A 93 1.95 -15.99 20.08
CA PHE A 93 2.80 -16.54 19.01
C PHE A 93 4.18 -15.87 18.91
N LYS A 94 4.41 -14.76 19.59
CA LYS A 94 5.70 -14.06 19.71
C LYS A 94 6.40 -13.82 18.36
N PRO A 95 5.81 -13.05 17.43
CA PRO A 95 6.45 -12.72 16.16
C PRO A 95 7.73 -11.89 16.35
N ASP A 96 8.77 -12.14 15.54
CA ASP A 96 9.95 -11.25 15.47
C ASP A 96 9.65 -9.96 14.74
N ILE A 97 8.90 -10.04 13.63
CA ILE A 97 8.47 -8.90 12.81
C ILE A 97 6.96 -8.91 12.69
N PHE A 98 6.33 -7.72 12.76
CA PHE A 98 4.90 -7.56 12.53
C PHE A 98 4.64 -6.38 11.60
N LEU A 99 4.12 -6.67 10.39
CA LEU A 99 3.88 -5.70 9.34
C LEU A 99 2.39 -5.36 9.22
N ILE A 100 2.08 -4.08 9.02
CA ILE A 100 0.72 -3.56 8.88
C ILE A 100 0.70 -2.63 7.66
N GLY A 101 -0.35 -2.65 6.84
CA GLY A 101 -0.53 -1.66 5.77
C GLY A 101 -0.80 -0.26 6.33
N ALA A 102 -0.18 0.79 5.79
CA ALA A 102 -0.41 2.17 6.20
C ALA A 102 -1.72 2.76 5.62
N THR A 103 -2.79 1.98 5.65
CA THR A 103 -4.16 2.41 5.36
C THR A 103 -4.74 3.24 6.50
N ALA A 104 -5.95 3.78 6.37
CA ALA A 104 -6.64 4.45 7.47
C ALA A 104 -6.76 3.53 8.71
N ILE A 105 -7.11 2.26 8.51
CA ILE A 105 -7.19 1.25 9.59
C ILE A 105 -5.80 1.00 10.19
N GLY A 106 -4.80 0.74 9.36
CA GLY A 106 -3.46 0.40 9.86
C GLY A 106 -2.74 1.56 10.56
N ARG A 107 -2.99 2.80 10.14
CA ARG A 107 -2.46 4.01 10.79
C ARG A 107 -3.08 4.27 12.17
N ASP A 108 -4.30 3.79 12.41
CA ASP A 108 -4.94 3.82 13.72
C ASP A 108 -4.50 2.60 14.58
N LEU A 109 -4.59 1.39 14.02
CA LEU A 109 -4.33 0.14 14.73
C LEU A 109 -2.85 -0.02 15.13
N GLY A 110 -1.90 0.23 14.21
CA GLY A 110 -0.49 -0.02 14.43
C GLY A 110 0.09 0.68 15.65
N PRO A 111 -0.05 2.02 15.80
CA PRO A 111 0.40 2.76 16.98
C PRO A 111 -0.26 2.28 18.27
N ARG A 112 -1.54 1.90 18.21
CA ARG A 112 -2.28 1.40 19.37
C ARG A 112 -1.74 0.04 19.86
N VAL A 113 -1.49 -0.88 18.91
CA VAL A 113 -0.87 -2.18 19.20
C VAL A 113 0.53 -2.01 19.77
N CYS A 114 1.39 -1.23 19.11
CA CYS A 114 2.77 -1.05 19.54
C CYS A 114 2.87 -0.43 20.94
N ALA A 115 2.01 0.54 21.26
CA ALA A 115 1.95 1.13 22.59
C ALA A 115 1.52 0.11 23.66
N ARG A 116 0.56 -0.78 23.36
CA ARG A 116 0.06 -1.78 24.31
C ARG A 116 1.08 -2.87 24.63
N ILE A 117 1.91 -3.27 23.67
CA ILE A 117 2.95 -4.27 23.86
C ILE A 117 4.32 -3.69 24.18
N HIS A 118 4.43 -2.36 24.28
CA HIS A 118 5.65 -1.62 24.62
C HIS A 118 6.82 -1.91 23.66
N THR A 119 6.57 -1.78 22.33
CA THR A 119 7.60 -1.90 21.29
C THR A 119 7.67 -0.63 20.44
N GLY A 120 8.60 -0.58 19.48
CA GLY A 120 8.71 0.49 18.51
C GLY A 120 7.93 0.22 17.23
N LEU A 121 7.39 1.27 16.60
CA LEU A 121 6.74 1.22 15.30
C LEU A 121 7.32 2.32 14.39
N THR A 122 7.77 1.93 13.20
CA THR A 122 8.13 2.90 12.16
C THR A 122 6.94 3.05 11.20
N ALA A 123 6.48 4.30 11.04
CA ALA A 123 5.28 4.58 10.26
C ALA A 123 5.59 4.96 8.80
N ASP A 124 4.72 4.50 7.87
CA ASP A 124 4.72 4.90 6.46
C ASP A 124 6.02 4.54 5.73
N CYS A 125 6.50 3.32 5.95
CA CYS A 125 7.72 2.80 5.33
C CYS A 125 7.50 2.59 3.82
N THR A 126 8.57 2.86 3.05
CA THR A 126 8.61 2.61 1.61
C THR A 126 9.58 1.49 1.24
N GLN A 127 10.49 1.12 2.17
CA GLN A 127 11.43 0.00 1.97
C GLN A 127 11.67 -0.73 3.29
N LEU A 128 11.82 -2.05 3.21
CA LEU A 128 12.10 -2.94 4.34
C LEU A 128 13.19 -3.92 3.94
N ASP A 129 14.23 -4.06 4.77
CA ASP A 129 15.33 -4.99 4.53
C ASP A 129 15.78 -5.64 5.83
N ILE A 130 16.45 -6.80 5.75
CA ILE A 130 17.14 -7.39 6.89
C ILE A 130 18.61 -7.01 6.83
N GLY A 131 19.14 -6.53 7.94
CA GLY A 131 20.52 -6.09 8.00
C GLY A 131 21.12 -6.05 9.38
N TYR A 132 22.24 -5.35 9.48
CA TYR A 132 22.97 -5.12 10.72
C TYR A 132 22.57 -3.80 11.38
N PHE A 133 22.46 -3.77 12.70
CA PHE A 133 22.34 -2.52 13.45
C PHE A 133 23.39 -2.49 14.59
N PRO A 134 24.12 -1.37 14.82
CA PRO A 134 24.08 -0.15 14.00
C PRO A 134 24.54 -0.37 12.55
N LEU A 135 24.04 0.44 11.61
CA LEU A 135 24.36 0.31 10.17
C LEU A 135 25.85 0.44 9.86
N VAL A 136 26.56 1.22 10.67
CA VAL A 136 28.03 1.38 10.59
C VAL A 136 28.61 0.88 11.91
N ALA A 137 29.69 0.10 11.81
CA ALA A 137 30.42 -0.37 12.99
C ALA A 137 30.88 0.82 13.85
N MET A 138 30.50 0.80 15.12
CA MET A 138 30.87 1.83 16.10
C MET A 138 31.76 1.23 17.17
N PRO A 139 32.81 1.93 17.62
CA PRO A 139 33.67 1.47 18.71
C PRO A 139 32.83 1.15 19.96
N GLY A 140 33.00 -0.05 20.51
CA GLY A 140 32.32 -0.50 21.72
C GLY A 140 30.84 -0.91 21.54
N LYS A 141 30.32 -0.94 20.30
CA LYS A 141 28.98 -1.46 19.99
C LYS A 141 29.06 -2.67 19.05
N GLU A 142 28.49 -3.77 19.47
CA GLU A 142 28.35 -4.97 18.64
C GLU A 142 27.27 -4.74 17.57
N GLN A 143 27.56 -5.07 16.32
CA GLN A 143 26.58 -5.09 15.26
C GLN A 143 25.72 -6.36 15.37
N LYS A 144 24.42 -6.21 15.54
CA LYS A 144 23.46 -7.32 15.57
C LYS A 144 22.87 -7.52 14.18
N HIS A 145 23.01 -8.72 13.64
CA HIS A 145 22.34 -9.14 12.40
C HIS A 145 20.86 -9.48 12.66
N GLY A 146 20.08 -9.57 11.59
CA GLY A 146 18.65 -9.93 11.65
C GLY A 146 17.76 -8.80 12.14
N GLN A 147 18.20 -7.55 12.02
CA GLN A 147 17.38 -6.41 12.36
C GLN A 147 16.56 -5.96 11.13
N LEU A 148 15.29 -5.67 11.35
CA LEU A 148 14.44 -5.03 10.34
C LEU A 148 14.89 -3.58 10.17
N LEU A 149 15.39 -3.27 9.00
CA LEU A 149 15.75 -1.91 8.57
C LEU A 149 14.53 -1.30 7.89
N MET A 150 13.93 -0.32 8.54
CA MET A 150 12.68 0.30 8.13
C MET A 150 12.97 1.67 7.55
N THR A 151 12.89 1.79 6.23
CA THR A 151 13.19 3.03 5.52
C THR A 151 11.91 3.78 5.18
N ARG A 152 11.91 5.06 5.47
CA ARG A 152 10.79 5.96 5.20
C ARG A 152 11.26 7.32 4.72
N PRO A 153 10.46 8.02 3.88
CA PRO A 153 10.70 9.43 3.61
C PRO A 153 10.57 10.29 4.89
N ALA A 154 11.52 11.17 5.10
CA ALA A 154 11.48 12.19 6.14
C ALA A 154 10.97 13.53 5.56
N PHE A 155 11.14 14.63 6.28
CA PHE A 155 10.65 15.95 5.88
C PHE A 155 11.05 16.33 4.43
N GLY A 156 10.07 16.78 3.65
CA GLY A 156 10.28 17.34 2.31
C GLY A 156 10.48 16.32 1.19
N GLY A 157 10.41 15.01 1.48
CA GLY A 157 10.58 13.98 0.44
C GLY A 157 12.02 13.70 -0.01
N ASN A 158 12.95 14.62 0.24
CA ASN A 158 14.35 14.51 -0.20
C ASN A 158 15.28 13.83 0.83
N THR A 159 14.77 13.54 2.01
CA THR A 159 15.53 12.90 3.07
C THR A 159 14.91 11.56 3.40
N ILE A 160 15.73 10.52 3.44
CA ILE A 160 15.32 9.16 3.78
C ILE A 160 15.87 8.83 5.16
N ALA A 161 15.05 8.24 6.03
CA ALA A 161 15.47 7.77 7.35
C ALA A 161 15.33 6.25 7.42
N THR A 162 16.40 5.55 7.76
CA THR A 162 16.38 4.12 8.06
C THR A 162 16.41 3.92 9.56
N ILE A 163 15.41 3.23 10.09
CA ILE A 163 15.14 3.06 11.52
C ILE A 163 15.18 1.57 11.84
N ALA A 164 15.67 1.20 13.01
CA ALA A 164 15.65 -0.16 13.53
C ALA A 164 15.14 -0.19 14.97
N CYS A 165 14.62 -1.34 15.39
CA CYS A 165 14.16 -1.59 16.76
C CYS A 165 14.89 -2.80 17.36
N PRO A 166 16.17 -2.66 17.78
CA PRO A 166 17.01 -3.79 18.15
C PRO A 166 16.70 -4.43 19.52
N GLU A 167 16.01 -3.72 20.40
CA GLU A 167 15.84 -4.13 21.81
C GLU A 167 14.46 -4.66 22.15
N PHE A 168 13.45 -4.40 21.31
CA PHE A 168 12.06 -4.80 21.54
C PHE A 168 11.52 -5.67 20.41
N ARG A 169 10.49 -6.46 20.72
CA ARG A 169 9.79 -7.32 19.76
C ARG A 169 8.27 -7.20 19.94
N PRO A 170 7.54 -7.41 18.85
CA PRO A 170 8.01 -7.50 17.46
C PRO A 170 8.60 -6.17 16.97
N GLN A 171 9.46 -6.23 15.95
CA GLN A 171 9.86 -5.07 15.17
C GLN A 171 8.66 -4.70 14.28
N MET A 172 8.09 -3.53 14.45
CA MET A 172 6.84 -3.16 13.78
C MET A 172 7.04 -2.06 12.75
N ALA A 173 6.38 -2.22 11.61
CA ALA A 173 6.29 -1.19 10.58
C ALA A 173 4.85 -1.06 10.06
N THR A 174 4.41 0.18 9.79
CA THR A 174 3.34 0.38 8.82
C THR A 174 3.96 0.69 7.46
N VAL A 175 3.44 0.08 6.40
CA VAL A 175 3.99 0.17 5.05
C VAL A 175 3.01 0.85 4.12
N ARG A 176 3.51 1.79 3.34
CA ARG A 176 2.69 2.53 2.37
C ARG A 176 2.12 1.56 1.33
N PRO A 177 0.79 1.61 1.05
CA PRO A 177 0.20 0.84 -0.04
C PRO A 177 0.82 1.17 -1.41
N GLY A 178 0.96 0.16 -2.27
CA GLY A 178 1.46 0.32 -3.64
C GLY A 178 2.99 0.38 -3.77
N VAL A 179 3.77 0.27 -2.67
CA VAL A 179 5.24 0.32 -2.72
C VAL A 179 5.89 -1.06 -2.69
N MET A 180 5.15 -2.10 -2.29
CA MET A 180 5.64 -3.48 -2.30
C MET A 180 4.94 -4.28 -3.39
N GLN A 181 5.60 -5.33 -3.88
CA GLN A 181 5.03 -6.19 -4.90
C GLN A 181 4.31 -7.38 -4.25
N LYS A 182 3.09 -7.64 -4.70
CA LYS A 182 2.42 -8.90 -4.40
C LYS A 182 3.00 -10.02 -5.27
N LEU A 183 3.04 -11.22 -4.72
CA LEU A 183 3.42 -12.41 -5.49
C LEU A 183 2.33 -12.77 -6.50
N ASP A 184 2.71 -13.50 -7.54
CA ASP A 184 1.75 -14.14 -8.42
C ASP A 184 0.92 -15.17 -7.64
N ARG A 185 -0.35 -15.27 -7.96
CA ARG A 185 -1.25 -16.22 -7.33
C ARG A 185 -0.90 -17.66 -7.72
N GLU A 186 -0.51 -18.46 -6.75
CA GLU A 186 -0.22 -19.89 -6.90
C GLU A 186 -1.47 -20.71 -6.53
N ALA A 187 -2.35 -20.93 -7.53
CA ALA A 187 -3.63 -21.59 -7.30
C ALA A 187 -3.44 -22.98 -6.67
N GLY A 188 -4.18 -23.24 -5.60
CA GLY A 188 -4.14 -24.50 -4.86
C GLY A 188 -3.02 -24.65 -3.83
N ARG A 189 -2.12 -23.65 -3.69
CA ARG A 189 -1.17 -23.60 -2.59
C ARG A 189 -1.93 -23.45 -1.27
N LYS A 190 -1.62 -24.30 -0.30
CA LYS A 190 -2.27 -24.31 1.01
C LYS A 190 -1.34 -23.76 2.09
N ALA A 191 -1.88 -22.94 2.97
CA ALA A 191 -1.25 -22.52 4.21
C ALA A 191 -1.72 -23.41 5.38
N GLU A 192 -0.94 -23.47 6.44
CA GLU A 192 -1.39 -24.01 7.74
C GLU A 192 -2.37 -23.02 8.38
N ILE A 193 -3.62 -23.42 8.60
CA ILE A 193 -4.65 -22.57 9.19
C ILE A 193 -4.73 -22.84 10.69
N ILE A 194 -4.61 -21.78 11.50
CA ILE A 194 -4.67 -21.82 12.96
C ILE A 194 -5.81 -20.93 13.42
N GLU A 195 -6.86 -21.52 13.99
CA GLU A 195 -7.93 -20.74 14.61
C GLU A 195 -7.51 -20.28 16.00
N PHE A 196 -7.66 -18.99 16.29
CA PHE A 196 -7.30 -18.40 17.57
C PHE A 196 -8.44 -17.54 18.10
N ASN A 197 -8.81 -17.76 19.36
CA ASN A 197 -9.83 -16.98 20.06
C ASN A 197 -9.17 -16.15 21.17
N PRO A 198 -9.14 -14.81 21.06
CA PRO A 198 -8.54 -13.94 22.07
C PRO A 198 -9.37 -13.78 23.33
N GLY A 199 -10.65 -14.20 23.32
CA GLY A 199 -11.59 -14.00 24.40
C GLY A 199 -11.94 -12.52 24.61
N PHE A 200 -13.11 -12.08 24.14
CA PHE A 200 -13.57 -10.71 24.33
C PHE A 200 -14.29 -10.52 25.65
N THR A 201 -13.98 -9.42 26.34
CA THR A 201 -14.61 -8.98 27.57
C THR A 201 -15.34 -7.66 27.38
N PRO A 202 -16.22 -7.21 28.29
CA PRO A 202 -16.84 -5.90 28.21
C PRO A 202 -15.84 -4.74 28.08
N ASP A 203 -14.63 -4.88 28.67
CA ASP A 203 -13.58 -3.87 28.61
C ASP A 203 -12.98 -3.68 27.20
N ASN A 204 -13.27 -4.61 26.29
CA ASN A 204 -12.85 -4.50 24.89
C ASN A 204 -13.95 -3.94 23.98
N LYS A 205 -15.12 -3.55 24.54
CA LYS A 205 -16.36 -3.26 23.79
C LYS A 205 -17.02 -1.93 24.16
N TYR A 206 -16.24 -0.96 24.64
CA TYR A 206 -16.79 0.31 25.14
C TYR A 206 -17.15 1.34 24.06
N VAL A 207 -17.04 0.98 22.79
CA VAL A 207 -17.48 1.80 21.66
C VAL A 207 -18.48 0.99 20.83
N GLU A 208 -19.65 1.55 20.56
CA GLU A 208 -20.69 1.00 19.70
C GLU A 208 -20.80 1.82 18.41
N ILE A 209 -20.93 1.14 17.28
CA ILE A 209 -21.21 1.77 15.99
C ILE A 209 -22.73 1.90 15.86
N LEU A 210 -23.21 3.14 15.84
CA LEU A 210 -24.65 3.41 15.71
C LEU A 210 -25.09 3.35 14.25
N GLU A 211 -24.27 3.87 13.33
CA GLU A 211 -24.59 3.94 11.90
C GLU A 211 -23.30 3.95 11.07
N ILE A 212 -23.32 3.28 9.92
CA ILE A 212 -22.28 3.34 8.90
C ILE A 212 -22.88 3.94 7.64
N VAL A 213 -22.43 5.17 7.30
CA VAL A 213 -22.81 5.83 6.05
C VAL A 213 -21.72 5.56 5.02
N LYS A 214 -21.97 4.64 4.08
CA LYS A 214 -21.05 4.38 2.98
C LYS A 214 -21.25 5.42 1.87
N ALA A 215 -20.20 6.13 1.50
CA ALA A 215 -20.21 6.90 0.26
C ALA A 215 -20.29 5.90 -0.91
N VAL A 216 -21.31 6.04 -1.75
CA VAL A 216 -21.39 5.27 -2.99
C VAL A 216 -20.40 5.90 -3.95
N SER A 217 -19.25 5.27 -4.14
CA SER A 217 -18.28 5.65 -5.16
C SER A 217 -18.38 4.64 -6.29
N ASP A 218 -18.94 5.06 -7.41
CA ASP A 218 -18.94 4.28 -8.67
C ASP A 218 -17.57 4.33 -9.37
N VAL A 219 -16.56 4.89 -8.70
CA VAL A 219 -15.21 5.09 -9.28
C VAL A 219 -14.34 3.90 -8.92
N ALA A 220 -13.83 3.21 -9.94
CA ALA A 220 -12.83 2.15 -9.77
C ALA A 220 -11.62 2.65 -8.98
N ASP A 221 -11.06 1.80 -8.09
CA ASP A 221 -9.88 2.19 -7.34
C ASP A 221 -8.69 2.34 -8.30
N ILE A 222 -8.11 3.55 -8.32
CA ILE A 222 -6.96 3.86 -9.17
C ILE A 222 -5.69 3.09 -8.75
N MET A 223 -5.65 2.53 -7.55
CA MET A 223 -4.49 1.76 -7.07
C MET A 223 -4.34 0.41 -7.79
N ASP A 224 -5.45 -0.18 -8.26
CA ASP A 224 -5.44 -1.45 -8.97
C ASP A 224 -5.40 -1.28 -10.51
N ALA A 225 -5.40 -0.04 -11.00
CA ALA A 225 -5.42 0.25 -12.42
C ALA A 225 -4.06 -0.07 -13.08
N LYS A 226 -4.08 -0.85 -14.17
CA LYS A 226 -2.87 -1.17 -14.95
C LYS A 226 -2.40 -0.01 -15.82
N ILE A 227 -3.30 0.85 -16.24
CA ILE A 227 -3.01 2.03 -17.05
C ILE A 227 -3.73 3.22 -16.42
N LEU A 228 -2.99 4.28 -16.11
CA LEU A 228 -3.55 5.53 -15.57
C LEU A 228 -3.34 6.69 -16.53
N VAL A 229 -4.40 7.44 -16.75
CA VAL A 229 -4.38 8.71 -17.49
C VAL A 229 -4.61 9.83 -16.49
N SER A 230 -3.52 10.48 -16.06
CA SER A 230 -3.55 11.47 -14.99
C SER A 230 -3.53 12.89 -15.53
N GLY A 231 -4.51 13.70 -15.10
CA GLY A 231 -4.61 15.10 -15.45
C GLY A 231 -4.08 16.04 -14.38
N GLY A 232 -3.28 17.03 -14.81
CA GLY A 232 -2.85 18.13 -13.97
C GLY A 232 -3.68 19.40 -14.18
N ARG A 233 -3.31 20.47 -13.45
CA ARG A 233 -3.93 21.80 -13.65
C ARG A 233 -3.78 22.34 -15.07
N GLY A 234 -2.78 21.85 -15.84
CA GLY A 234 -2.58 22.21 -17.25
C GLY A 234 -3.70 21.78 -18.18
N VAL A 235 -4.61 20.89 -17.76
CA VAL A 235 -5.84 20.52 -18.49
C VAL A 235 -6.79 21.72 -18.63
N GLY A 236 -6.75 22.65 -17.69
CA GLY A 236 -7.39 23.97 -17.79
C GLY A 236 -8.80 24.06 -17.23
N SER A 237 -9.64 23.04 -17.37
CA SER A 237 -11.00 23.01 -16.80
C SER A 237 -11.50 21.59 -16.55
N ALA A 238 -12.63 21.48 -15.83
CA ALA A 238 -13.29 20.18 -15.59
C ALA A 238 -13.79 19.54 -16.88
N GLU A 239 -14.31 20.37 -17.82
CA GLU A 239 -14.84 19.91 -19.09
C GLU A 239 -13.76 19.28 -19.98
N ASN A 240 -12.54 19.82 -19.94
CA ASN A 240 -11.41 19.31 -20.73
C ASN A 240 -10.94 17.93 -20.27
N PHE A 241 -11.32 17.48 -19.07
CA PHE A 241 -11.07 16.12 -18.63
C PHE A 241 -11.71 15.07 -19.53
N LYS A 242 -12.73 15.46 -20.32
CA LYS A 242 -13.29 14.58 -21.34
C LYS A 242 -12.24 14.06 -22.33
N LEU A 243 -11.20 14.84 -22.65
CA LEU A 243 -10.10 14.38 -23.50
C LEU A 243 -9.33 13.22 -22.86
N LEU A 244 -9.18 13.25 -21.54
CA LEU A 244 -8.48 12.20 -20.77
C LEU A 244 -9.40 10.98 -20.60
N ASP A 245 -10.69 11.20 -20.39
CA ASP A 245 -11.69 10.13 -20.33
C ASP A 245 -11.74 9.37 -21.67
N ASP A 246 -11.77 10.07 -22.81
CA ASP A 246 -11.76 9.49 -24.17
C ASP A 246 -10.44 8.70 -24.46
N LEU A 247 -9.29 9.19 -23.98
CA LEU A 247 -8.02 8.48 -24.08
C LEU A 247 -8.01 7.23 -23.19
N ALA A 248 -8.45 7.35 -21.94
CA ALA A 248 -8.52 6.23 -21.01
C ALA A 248 -9.42 5.11 -21.55
N GLU A 249 -10.58 5.44 -22.11
CA GLU A 249 -11.46 4.48 -22.77
C GLU A 249 -10.76 3.79 -23.95
N ALA A 250 -10.07 4.56 -24.79
CA ALA A 250 -9.38 4.02 -25.97
C ALA A 250 -8.28 3.03 -25.61
N ILE A 251 -7.57 3.24 -24.48
CA ILE A 251 -6.47 2.34 -24.04
C ILE A 251 -6.94 1.26 -23.07
N GLY A 252 -8.13 1.38 -22.47
CA GLY A 252 -8.61 0.51 -21.39
C GLY A 252 -7.97 0.88 -20.04
N GLY A 253 -7.76 2.16 -19.82
CA GLY A 253 -7.19 2.72 -18.58
C GLY A 253 -8.22 3.41 -17.71
N THR A 254 -7.76 3.96 -16.60
CA THR A 254 -8.55 4.71 -15.62
C THR A 254 -8.03 6.14 -15.51
N VAL A 255 -8.94 7.12 -15.38
CA VAL A 255 -8.56 8.52 -15.19
C VAL A 255 -8.18 8.78 -13.72
N SER A 256 -7.11 9.55 -13.54
CA SER A 256 -6.68 10.06 -12.23
C SER A 256 -6.30 11.53 -12.31
N CYS A 257 -5.92 12.15 -11.22
CA CYS A 257 -5.60 13.57 -11.23
C CYS A 257 -4.55 13.96 -10.17
N SER A 258 -3.95 15.14 -10.36
CA SER A 258 -3.09 15.76 -9.35
C SER A 258 -3.93 16.48 -8.27
N ARG A 259 -3.31 16.79 -7.13
CA ARG A 259 -3.92 17.55 -6.03
C ARG A 259 -4.50 18.88 -6.49
N ALA A 260 -3.82 19.61 -7.38
CA ALA A 260 -4.29 20.90 -7.86
C ALA A 260 -5.64 20.82 -8.59
N VAL A 261 -5.95 19.68 -9.20
CA VAL A 261 -7.25 19.42 -9.85
C VAL A 261 -8.35 19.20 -8.80
N VAL A 262 -8.04 18.49 -7.73
CA VAL A 262 -8.97 18.27 -6.61
C VAL A 262 -9.23 19.59 -5.88
N ASP A 263 -8.19 20.36 -5.59
CA ASP A 263 -8.30 21.68 -4.94
C ASP A 263 -9.13 22.65 -5.78
N SER A 264 -9.15 22.48 -7.12
CA SER A 264 -10.00 23.24 -8.06
C SER A 264 -11.44 22.70 -8.18
N GLY A 265 -11.77 21.58 -7.53
CA GLY A 265 -13.10 20.96 -7.58
C GLY A 265 -13.44 20.25 -8.91
N TRP A 266 -12.45 19.96 -9.77
CA TRP A 266 -12.70 19.34 -11.08
C TRP A 266 -12.87 17.82 -11.02
N LYS A 267 -12.20 17.16 -10.11
CA LYS A 267 -12.31 15.71 -9.85
C LYS A 267 -12.30 15.43 -8.34
N PRO A 268 -12.90 14.32 -7.89
CA PRO A 268 -12.94 13.97 -6.47
C PRO A 268 -11.57 13.52 -5.96
N LYS A 269 -11.40 13.59 -4.63
CA LYS A 269 -10.16 13.25 -3.93
C LYS A 269 -9.74 11.79 -4.13
N ASP A 270 -10.68 10.88 -4.34
CA ASP A 270 -10.42 9.44 -4.54
C ASP A 270 -9.61 9.15 -5.81
N LEU A 271 -9.56 10.09 -6.75
CA LEU A 271 -8.76 10.03 -7.98
C LEU A 271 -7.40 10.74 -7.83
N GLN A 272 -7.09 11.29 -6.66
CA GLN A 272 -5.86 12.04 -6.46
C GLN A 272 -4.65 11.11 -6.33
N VAL A 273 -3.65 11.32 -7.19
CA VAL A 273 -2.32 10.72 -7.10
C VAL A 273 -1.34 11.66 -6.43
N GLY A 274 -0.49 11.13 -5.54
CA GLY A 274 0.57 11.87 -4.88
C GLY A 274 0.68 11.56 -3.39
N GLN A 275 1.63 12.18 -2.71
CA GLN A 275 1.96 11.96 -1.30
C GLN A 275 0.75 12.10 -0.34
N THR A 276 -0.18 13.00 -0.63
CA THR A 276 -1.41 13.23 0.16
C THR A 276 -2.66 12.58 -0.46
N GLY A 277 -2.50 11.90 -1.58
CA GLY A 277 -3.50 11.11 -2.26
C GLY A 277 -3.17 9.62 -2.22
N LYS A 278 -3.43 8.93 -3.32
CA LYS A 278 -3.07 7.52 -3.51
C LYS A 278 -1.68 7.41 -4.13
N THR A 279 -0.90 6.43 -3.68
CA THR A 279 0.32 6.00 -4.37
C THR A 279 -0.08 4.88 -5.32
N VAL A 280 0.36 4.97 -6.58
CA VAL A 280 -0.02 4.06 -7.66
C VAL A 280 1.21 3.51 -8.36
N ARG A 281 1.11 2.30 -8.91
CA ARG A 281 2.16 1.65 -9.67
C ARG A 281 1.58 0.94 -10.91
N PRO A 282 1.03 1.69 -11.87
CA PRO A 282 0.52 1.12 -13.10
C PRO A 282 1.67 0.68 -14.03
N HIS A 283 1.37 -0.20 -15.00
CA HIS A 283 2.30 -0.47 -16.09
C HIS A 283 2.54 0.75 -16.97
N VAL A 284 1.52 1.61 -17.15
CA VAL A 284 1.68 2.85 -17.91
C VAL A 284 0.99 4.00 -17.20
N TYR A 285 1.73 5.07 -16.96
CA TYR A 285 1.24 6.31 -16.37
C TYR A 285 1.35 7.46 -17.37
N PHE A 286 0.23 8.00 -17.82
CA PHE A 286 0.19 9.22 -18.62
C PHE A 286 0.09 10.44 -17.71
N ALA A 287 1.11 11.29 -17.71
CA ALA A 287 1.14 12.57 -16.98
C ALA A 287 0.79 13.73 -17.93
N ILE A 288 -0.48 14.13 -17.96
CA ILE A 288 -1.01 15.10 -18.93
C ILE A 288 -1.23 16.45 -18.25
N GLY A 289 -0.47 17.48 -18.64
CA GLY A 289 -0.56 18.82 -18.04
C GLY A 289 -0.18 18.86 -16.57
N ILE A 290 0.68 17.94 -16.12
CA ILE A 290 1.23 17.84 -14.77
C ILE A 290 2.61 18.48 -14.75
N SER A 291 2.89 19.31 -13.74
CA SER A 291 4.18 20.01 -13.61
C SER A 291 5.33 19.12 -13.12
N GLY A 292 5.04 18.05 -12.37
CA GLY A 292 6.06 17.21 -11.76
C GLY A 292 6.52 17.70 -10.38
N ALA A 293 5.63 18.33 -9.61
CA ALA A 293 5.92 18.63 -8.21
C ALA A 293 6.28 17.33 -7.46
N ILE A 294 7.29 17.38 -6.61
CA ILE A 294 7.85 16.22 -5.89
C ILE A 294 6.79 15.42 -5.12
N GLN A 295 5.77 16.12 -4.58
CA GLN A 295 4.66 15.47 -3.88
C GLN A 295 3.75 14.65 -4.80
N HIS A 296 3.68 14.98 -6.10
CA HIS A 296 2.96 14.20 -7.09
C HIS A 296 3.82 13.03 -7.58
N VAL A 297 5.07 13.31 -7.89
CA VAL A 297 6.06 12.32 -8.35
C VAL A 297 6.19 11.17 -7.35
N ALA A 298 6.30 11.47 -6.06
CA ALA A 298 6.35 10.46 -4.98
C ALA A 298 5.15 9.49 -4.92
N GLY A 299 4.07 9.79 -5.66
CA GLY A 299 2.90 8.93 -5.74
C GLY A 299 2.82 8.11 -7.03
N MET A 300 3.76 8.27 -8.00
CA MET A 300 3.68 7.58 -9.28
C MET A 300 5.04 7.20 -9.90
N GLU A 301 6.16 7.59 -9.30
CA GLU A 301 7.52 7.36 -9.82
C GLU A 301 7.88 5.89 -10.01
N GLU A 302 7.22 4.98 -9.29
CA GLU A 302 7.40 3.53 -9.39
C GLU A 302 6.58 2.88 -10.53
N SER A 303 5.93 3.68 -11.40
CA SER A 303 5.25 3.17 -12.60
C SER A 303 6.25 2.54 -13.57
N ASP A 304 5.86 1.47 -14.28
CA ASP A 304 6.80 0.78 -15.19
C ASP A 304 7.18 1.65 -16.40
N ILE A 305 6.22 2.46 -16.91
CA ILE A 305 6.44 3.43 -18.00
C ILE A 305 5.69 4.73 -17.68
N ILE A 306 6.40 5.85 -17.74
CA ILE A 306 5.84 7.18 -17.55
C ILE A 306 5.90 7.97 -18.87
N ILE A 307 4.73 8.43 -19.34
CA ILE A 307 4.59 9.24 -20.56
C ILE A 307 4.08 10.63 -20.18
N ALA A 308 4.90 11.66 -20.36
CA ALA A 308 4.54 13.03 -20.00
C ALA A 308 4.16 13.85 -21.22
N ILE A 309 3.07 14.64 -21.10
CA ILE A 309 2.65 15.62 -22.08
C ILE A 309 2.51 16.98 -21.37
N ASN A 310 3.37 17.93 -21.72
CA ASN A 310 3.35 19.27 -21.16
C ASN A 310 3.78 20.29 -22.21
N LYS A 311 3.20 21.50 -22.15
CA LYS A 311 3.61 22.62 -23.04
C LYS A 311 4.91 23.29 -22.60
N ASP A 312 5.28 23.16 -21.33
CA ASP A 312 6.49 23.70 -20.73
C ASP A 312 7.57 22.64 -20.79
N GLU A 313 8.59 22.87 -21.65
CA GLU A 313 9.73 21.95 -21.84
C GLU A 313 10.61 21.81 -20.60
N SER A 314 10.56 22.81 -19.69
CA SER A 314 11.31 22.81 -18.43
C SER A 314 10.54 22.20 -17.26
N ALA A 315 9.36 21.64 -17.49
CA ALA A 315 8.55 21.05 -16.43
C ALA A 315 9.28 19.83 -15.80
N PRO A 316 9.44 19.79 -14.47
CA PRO A 316 10.15 18.70 -13.77
C PRO A 316 9.58 17.30 -14.01
N ILE A 317 8.34 17.19 -14.52
CA ILE A 317 7.77 15.88 -14.88
C ILE A 317 8.59 15.15 -15.93
N PHE A 318 9.31 15.88 -16.79
CA PHE A 318 10.15 15.30 -17.82
C PHE A 318 11.44 14.66 -17.25
N ASP A 319 11.86 15.04 -16.04
CA ASP A 319 13.03 14.44 -15.37
C ASP A 319 12.77 12.98 -14.95
N VAL A 320 11.49 12.60 -14.78
CA VAL A 320 11.06 11.26 -14.36
C VAL A 320 10.33 10.49 -15.46
N ALA A 321 10.06 11.11 -16.59
CA ALA A 321 9.33 10.50 -17.70
C ALA A 321 10.26 9.68 -18.61
N ASP A 322 9.83 8.45 -18.97
CA ASP A 322 10.50 7.63 -19.99
C ASP A 322 10.29 8.22 -21.40
N TYR A 323 9.10 8.82 -21.61
CA TYR A 323 8.75 9.49 -22.88
C TYR A 323 8.13 10.85 -22.60
N GLY A 324 8.70 11.89 -23.19
CA GLY A 324 8.22 13.26 -23.08
C GLY A 324 7.73 13.83 -24.42
N ILE A 325 6.54 14.44 -24.42
CA ILE A 325 6.00 15.17 -25.57
C ILE A 325 5.78 16.62 -25.15
N VAL A 326 6.57 17.52 -25.72
CA VAL A 326 6.44 18.97 -25.49
C VAL A 326 5.41 19.52 -26.46
N GLY A 327 4.28 20.03 -25.94
CA GLY A 327 3.24 20.64 -26.78
C GLY A 327 1.88 20.80 -26.11
N ASP A 328 0.91 21.26 -26.91
CA ASP A 328 -0.45 21.50 -26.45
C ASP A 328 -1.25 20.20 -26.34
N LEU A 329 -1.61 19.85 -25.11
CA LEU A 329 -2.40 18.65 -24.82
C LEU A 329 -3.73 18.60 -25.59
N ASN A 330 -4.37 19.76 -25.86
CA ASN A 330 -5.61 19.81 -26.61
C ASN A 330 -5.48 19.35 -28.08
N LYS A 331 -4.26 19.34 -28.61
CA LYS A 331 -3.94 18.81 -29.94
C LYS A 331 -3.40 17.40 -29.87
N ILE A 332 -2.48 17.15 -28.93
CA ILE A 332 -1.74 15.89 -28.82
C ILE A 332 -2.63 14.75 -28.35
N VAL A 333 -3.46 14.98 -27.30
CA VAL A 333 -4.28 13.92 -26.71
C VAL A 333 -5.31 13.35 -27.69
N PRO A 334 -6.06 14.18 -28.47
CA PRO A 334 -6.96 13.64 -29.49
C PRO A 334 -6.23 12.85 -30.59
N MET A 335 -5.08 13.37 -31.08
CA MET A 335 -4.28 12.66 -32.10
C MET A 335 -3.76 11.31 -31.58
N LEU A 336 -3.33 11.27 -30.33
CA LEU A 336 -2.87 10.03 -29.68
C LEU A 336 -4.03 9.04 -29.55
N THR A 337 -5.21 9.51 -29.14
CA THR A 337 -6.41 8.69 -29.00
C THR A 337 -6.82 8.05 -30.34
N GLU A 338 -6.80 8.81 -31.43
CA GLU A 338 -7.10 8.30 -32.78
C GLU A 338 -6.08 7.24 -33.21
N LYS A 339 -4.79 7.52 -33.05
CA LYS A 339 -3.73 6.57 -33.41
C LYS A 339 -3.80 5.25 -32.64
N ILE A 340 -4.15 5.33 -31.37
CA ILE A 340 -4.35 4.13 -30.54
C ILE A 340 -5.56 3.31 -31.03
N LYS A 341 -6.68 3.98 -31.39
CA LYS A 341 -7.85 3.31 -31.96
C LYS A 341 -7.53 2.64 -33.29
N GLU A 342 -6.77 3.32 -34.16
CA GLU A 342 -6.30 2.78 -35.44
C GLU A 342 -5.40 1.54 -35.23
N ALA A 343 -4.43 1.62 -34.30
CA ALA A 343 -3.52 0.53 -34.00
C ALA A 343 -4.26 -0.70 -33.43
N LYS A 344 -5.22 -0.49 -32.52
CA LYS A 344 -6.07 -1.57 -32.00
C LYS A 344 -6.92 -2.23 -33.10
N ALA A 345 -7.49 -1.44 -33.98
CA ALA A 345 -8.27 -1.96 -35.13
C ALA A 345 -7.40 -2.74 -36.11
N ALA A 346 -6.13 -2.36 -36.27
CA ALA A 346 -5.17 -3.10 -37.10
C ALA A 346 -4.71 -4.41 -36.47
N ALA A 347 -4.53 -4.43 -35.15
CA ALA A 347 -4.11 -5.61 -34.39
C ALA A 347 -5.24 -6.65 -34.20
N ALA A 348 -6.50 -6.24 -34.39
CA ALA A 348 -7.68 -7.12 -34.33
C ALA A 348 -8.00 -7.80 -35.68
N LYS A 349 -7.29 -7.47 -36.76
CA LYS A 349 -7.36 -8.07 -38.11
C LYS A 349 -6.28 -9.13 -38.28
#